data_584f1f4bfa9a40694f226e15599af659
#
_entry.id   584f1f4bfa9a40694f226e15599af659
#
_cell.length_a   1.000
_cell.length_b   1.000
_cell.length_c   1.000
_cell.angle_alpha   90.00
_cell.angle_beta   90.00
_cell.angle_gamma   90.00
#
_symmetry.space_group_name_H-M   'P 1'
#
loop_
_entity.id
_entity.type
_entity.pdbx_description
1 polymer ?
#
loop_
_entity_poly.entity_id
_entity_poly.type
_entity_poly.pdbx_seq_one_letter_code
_entity_poly.pdbx_strand_id
1 'polypeptide(L)'
;MPILFSMLAPHVPSICHEENAPSFQQEMVEDMKKTANKIKSLKPDVIVLVSCHWPSTFFHYVDATPEHKGVLTAFECPDLIKDVPYFWPGDADLAAQLVAAGEQSGIKAVSVNDPYYVWDYGSVVPLRYLVPDEDIPVINLSVTLAASLQETYEWGKTIKKVLDESPKNIVFVSSGALSHNLVRGRENKPTFSEHALDKEFLQFIANKDYDSAYNMLPQYARLAGVESGGRHLAMLLGMIDQNDEATIGAAGQSSGSWNAVITFEQKQAI
;
A
#
# COMPACT_ATOMS: atom_id res chain seq x y z
N MET A 1 -3.54 -21.47 1.22
CA MET A 1 -3.63 -20.17 1.92
C MET A 1 -3.82 -19.12 0.85
N PRO A 2 -4.95 -18.41 0.81
CA PRO A 2 -5.23 -17.51 -0.31
C PRO A 2 -4.39 -16.22 -0.33
N ILE A 3 -3.97 -15.69 0.84
CA ILE A 3 -3.04 -14.56 0.87
C ILE A 3 -1.62 -15.10 0.77
N LEU A 4 -0.97 -14.86 -0.37
CA LEU A 4 0.39 -15.32 -0.64
C LEU A 4 1.42 -14.53 0.16
N PHE A 5 1.24 -13.22 0.23
CA PHE A 5 1.96 -12.30 1.10
C PHE A 5 1.27 -10.93 1.13
N SER A 6 1.59 -10.12 2.14
CA SER A 6 1.24 -8.71 2.22
C SER A 6 2.52 -7.86 2.12
N MET A 7 2.42 -6.59 1.66
CA MET A 7 3.58 -5.72 1.59
C MET A 7 3.27 -4.25 1.83
N LEU A 8 4.28 -3.52 2.30
CA LEU A 8 4.37 -2.07 2.17
C LEU A 8 5.20 -1.75 0.93
N ALA A 9 4.69 -0.90 0.06
CA ALA A 9 5.35 -0.49 -1.18
C ALA A 9 5.49 1.04 -1.26
N PRO A 10 6.65 1.57 -1.64
CA PRO A 10 6.83 2.99 -1.90
C PRO A 10 6.15 3.41 -3.21
N HIS A 11 5.64 4.64 -3.24
CA HIS A 11 5.10 5.28 -4.45
C HIS A 11 5.74 6.63 -4.75
N VAL A 12 6.99 6.79 -4.38
CA VAL A 12 7.73 8.06 -4.54
C VAL A 12 7.67 8.54 -6.00
N PRO A 13 7.22 9.79 -6.29
CA PRO A 13 7.08 10.25 -7.67
C PRO A 13 8.33 10.12 -8.53
N SER A 14 9.52 10.31 -7.94
CA SER A 14 10.79 10.23 -8.66
C SER A 14 11.18 8.83 -9.14
N ILE A 15 10.51 7.77 -8.66
CA ILE A 15 10.70 6.41 -9.18
C ILE A 15 9.65 6.01 -10.21
N CYS A 16 8.69 6.86 -10.55
CA CYS A 16 7.68 6.53 -11.58
C CYS A 16 8.32 6.15 -12.90
N HIS A 17 9.39 6.84 -13.25
CA HIS A 17 10.26 6.52 -14.38
C HIS A 17 11.63 6.12 -13.83
N GLU A 18 11.99 4.86 -13.99
CA GLU A 18 13.20 4.29 -13.40
C GLU A 18 14.48 5.04 -13.79
N GLU A 19 14.57 5.47 -15.05
CA GLU A 19 15.67 6.25 -15.59
C GLU A 19 15.88 7.60 -14.89
N ASN A 20 14.84 8.11 -14.22
CA ASN A 20 14.86 9.37 -13.47
C ASN A 20 15.07 9.17 -11.96
N ALA A 21 15.10 7.90 -11.50
CA ALA A 21 15.27 7.58 -10.09
C ALA A 21 16.66 8.00 -9.59
N PRO A 22 16.76 8.81 -8.53
CA PRO A 22 18.06 9.16 -7.96
C PRO A 22 18.82 7.93 -7.45
N SER A 23 20.14 8.00 -7.42
CA SER A 23 20.99 6.87 -6.98
C SER A 23 20.64 6.35 -5.58
N PHE A 24 20.22 7.21 -4.66
CA PHE A 24 19.82 6.83 -3.30
C PHE A 24 18.43 6.16 -3.21
N GLN A 25 17.70 6.03 -4.32
CA GLN A 25 16.42 5.32 -4.42
C GLN A 25 16.51 4.04 -5.27
N GLN A 26 17.64 3.79 -5.91
CA GLN A 26 17.82 2.62 -6.79
C GLN A 26 17.62 1.29 -6.07
N GLU A 27 18.05 1.16 -4.81
CA GLU A 27 17.86 -0.05 -4.03
C GLU A 27 16.36 -0.35 -3.80
N MET A 28 15.50 0.67 -3.60
CA MET A 28 14.06 0.48 -3.50
C MET A 28 13.46 -0.01 -4.83
N VAL A 29 13.91 0.56 -5.95
CA VAL A 29 13.50 0.11 -7.29
C VAL A 29 13.87 -1.36 -7.50
N GLU A 30 15.10 -1.75 -7.17
CA GLU A 30 15.55 -3.12 -7.31
C GLU A 30 14.76 -4.10 -6.42
N ASP A 31 14.40 -3.70 -5.20
CA ASP A 31 13.59 -4.55 -4.32
C ASP A 31 12.14 -4.67 -4.81
N MET A 32 11.57 -3.61 -5.39
CA MET A 32 10.28 -3.69 -6.07
C MET A 32 10.32 -4.67 -7.25
N LYS A 33 11.39 -4.67 -8.05
CA LYS A 33 11.59 -5.62 -9.15
C LYS A 33 11.79 -7.06 -8.67
N LYS A 34 12.51 -7.27 -7.57
CA LYS A 34 12.63 -8.60 -6.94
C LYS A 34 11.26 -9.10 -6.50
N THR A 35 10.44 -8.22 -5.91
CA THR A 35 9.07 -8.54 -5.51
C THR A 35 8.20 -8.85 -6.73
N ALA A 36 8.34 -8.13 -7.85
CA ALA A 36 7.67 -8.44 -9.11
C ALA A 36 8.01 -9.85 -9.63
N ASN A 37 9.28 -10.24 -9.58
CA ASN A 37 9.70 -11.60 -9.96
C ASN A 37 9.06 -12.67 -9.06
N LYS A 38 8.90 -12.37 -7.78
CA LYS A 38 8.19 -13.23 -6.84
C LYS A 38 6.70 -13.32 -7.20
N ILE A 39 6.02 -12.20 -7.45
CA ILE A 39 4.63 -12.16 -7.92
C ILE A 39 4.48 -13.00 -9.17
N LYS A 40 5.34 -12.81 -10.17
CA LYS A 40 5.32 -13.58 -11.42
C LYS A 40 5.48 -15.10 -11.20
N SER A 41 6.29 -15.50 -10.22
CA SER A 41 6.48 -16.92 -9.88
C SER A 41 5.29 -17.52 -9.13
N LEU A 42 4.65 -16.75 -8.25
CA LEU A 42 3.52 -17.17 -7.43
C LEU A 42 2.18 -17.13 -8.19
N LYS A 43 2.10 -16.33 -9.25
CA LYS A 43 0.91 -16.18 -10.13
C LYS A 43 -0.35 -15.92 -9.32
N PRO A 44 -0.46 -14.82 -8.59
CA PRO A 44 -1.69 -14.47 -7.89
C PRO A 44 -2.82 -14.24 -8.90
N ASP A 45 -4.05 -14.51 -8.46
CA ASP A 45 -5.25 -14.27 -9.24
C ASP A 45 -5.70 -12.81 -9.15
N VAL A 46 -5.28 -12.08 -8.08
CA VAL A 46 -5.65 -10.68 -7.86
C VAL A 46 -4.66 -9.98 -6.91
N ILE A 47 -4.46 -8.69 -7.15
CA ILE A 47 -3.81 -7.77 -6.20
C ILE A 47 -4.89 -6.92 -5.53
N VAL A 48 -4.88 -6.83 -4.21
CA VAL A 48 -5.67 -5.87 -3.45
C VAL A 48 -4.72 -4.78 -2.96
N LEU A 49 -4.94 -3.54 -3.38
CA LEU A 49 -4.04 -2.43 -3.08
C LEU A 49 -4.78 -1.33 -2.32
N VAL A 50 -4.19 -0.75 -1.27
CA VAL A 50 -4.65 0.50 -0.67
C VAL A 50 -3.72 1.63 -1.04
N SER A 51 -4.30 2.73 -1.59
CA SER A 51 -3.54 3.92 -1.96
C SER A 51 -3.73 5.07 -0.98
N CYS A 52 -2.62 5.63 -0.47
CA CYS A 52 -2.65 6.87 0.30
C CYS A 52 -3.16 8.08 -0.49
N HIS A 53 -3.06 8.04 -1.81
CA HIS A 53 -3.48 9.11 -2.72
C HIS A 53 -4.90 8.95 -3.28
N TRP A 54 -5.65 7.95 -2.82
CA TRP A 54 -7.10 7.86 -3.03
C TRP A 54 -7.87 8.11 -1.71
N PRO A 55 -7.93 9.37 -1.25
CA PRO A 55 -8.63 9.69 -0.02
C PRO A 55 -10.14 9.75 -0.23
N SER A 56 -10.89 9.16 0.70
CA SER A 56 -12.31 9.37 0.89
C SER A 56 -12.56 10.11 2.21
N THR A 57 -13.75 10.70 2.40
CA THR A 57 -14.05 11.40 3.64
C THR A 57 -14.67 10.47 4.67
N PHE A 58 -15.76 9.76 4.34
CA PHE A 58 -16.60 9.07 5.32
C PHE A 58 -16.78 7.58 5.06
N PHE A 59 -16.48 7.10 3.85
CA PHE A 59 -16.70 5.72 3.44
C PHE A 59 -15.41 5.08 2.98
N HIS A 60 -15.21 3.81 3.30
CA HIS A 60 -14.14 3.01 2.72
C HIS A 60 -14.55 2.64 1.29
N TYR A 61 -13.93 3.26 0.29
CA TYR A 61 -14.19 2.96 -1.11
C TYR A 61 -13.44 1.70 -1.53
N VAL A 62 -14.15 0.85 -2.27
CA VAL A 62 -13.60 -0.33 -2.92
C VAL A 62 -13.88 -0.18 -4.41
N ASP A 63 -12.85 -0.13 -5.22
CA ASP A 63 -12.97 0.01 -6.67
C ASP A 63 -13.43 -1.33 -7.29
N ALA A 64 -14.64 -1.34 -7.80
CA ALA A 64 -15.28 -2.47 -8.46
C ALA A 64 -15.34 -2.31 -9.98
N THR A 65 -14.59 -1.37 -10.53
CA THR A 65 -14.51 -1.15 -11.97
C THR A 65 -13.88 -2.37 -12.64
N PRO A 66 -14.46 -2.93 -13.70
CA PRO A 66 -13.95 -4.15 -14.33
C PRO A 66 -12.65 -3.96 -15.10
N GLU A 67 -12.34 -2.73 -15.51
CA GLU A 67 -11.10 -2.35 -16.18
C GLU A 67 -10.64 -0.99 -15.69
N HIS A 68 -9.42 -0.93 -15.19
CA HIS A 68 -8.78 0.31 -14.75
C HIS A 68 -7.82 0.78 -15.83
N LYS A 69 -8.17 1.85 -16.52
CA LYS A 69 -7.34 2.41 -17.60
C LYS A 69 -7.38 3.92 -17.63
N GLY A 70 -6.25 4.50 -17.95
CA GLY A 70 -6.16 5.95 -18.06
C GLY A 70 -4.77 6.43 -18.45
N VAL A 71 -4.62 7.74 -18.37
CA VAL A 71 -3.33 8.41 -18.53
C VAL A 71 -3.13 9.30 -17.33
N LEU A 72 -2.19 8.91 -16.47
CA LEU A 72 -1.90 9.61 -15.22
C LEU A 72 -0.99 10.81 -15.49
N THR A 73 -1.41 11.98 -15.02
CA THR A 73 -0.54 13.12 -14.74
C THR A 73 -0.77 13.51 -13.29
N ALA A 74 0.26 13.40 -12.46
CA ALA A 74 0.15 13.74 -11.04
C ALA A 74 0.03 15.26 -10.88
N PHE A 75 -1.08 15.71 -10.28
CA PHE A 75 -1.38 17.13 -10.12
C PHE A 75 -0.32 17.86 -9.27
N GLU A 76 0.22 17.20 -8.26
CA GLU A 76 1.19 17.75 -7.30
C GLU A 76 2.61 17.81 -7.88
N CYS A 77 2.93 16.94 -8.84
CA CYS A 77 4.29 16.80 -9.40
C CYS A 77 4.29 16.43 -10.88
N PRO A 78 3.68 17.28 -11.76
CA PRO A 78 3.56 16.97 -13.18
C PRO A 78 4.90 17.00 -13.94
N ASP A 79 5.96 17.48 -13.30
CA ASP A 79 7.33 17.44 -13.78
C ASP A 79 8.00 16.06 -13.55
N LEU A 80 7.43 15.22 -12.71
CA LEU A 80 7.91 13.87 -12.42
C LEU A 80 7.00 12.78 -13.00
N ILE A 81 5.69 13.00 -12.99
CA ILE A 81 4.68 12.05 -13.47
C ILE A 81 3.74 12.77 -14.42
N LYS A 82 3.93 12.55 -15.72
CA LYS A 82 3.14 13.17 -16.78
C LYS A 82 2.87 12.18 -17.90
N ASP A 83 1.61 12.14 -18.34
CA ASP A 83 1.16 11.37 -19.50
C ASP A 83 1.53 9.87 -19.41
N VAL A 84 1.43 9.29 -18.21
CA VAL A 84 1.76 7.88 -17.94
C VAL A 84 0.52 7.02 -18.22
N PRO A 85 0.49 6.25 -19.31
CA PRO A 85 -0.60 5.33 -19.57
C PRO A 85 -0.55 4.14 -18.61
N TYR A 86 -1.72 3.61 -18.25
CA TYR A 86 -1.83 2.39 -17.45
C TYR A 86 -3.09 1.61 -17.82
N PHE A 87 -3.03 0.31 -17.61
CA PHE A 87 -4.15 -0.62 -17.73
C PHE A 87 -3.98 -1.76 -16.73
N TRP A 88 -5.04 -2.09 -15.97
CA TRP A 88 -5.15 -3.35 -15.23
C TRP A 88 -6.60 -3.83 -15.26
N PRO A 89 -6.87 -5.15 -15.40
CA PRO A 89 -8.20 -5.69 -15.16
C PRO A 89 -8.61 -5.41 -13.71
N GLY A 90 -9.91 -5.37 -13.44
CA GLY A 90 -10.49 -5.33 -12.11
C GLY A 90 -11.12 -6.67 -11.72
N ASP A 91 -11.52 -6.79 -10.44
CA ASP A 91 -12.25 -7.95 -9.92
C ASP A 91 -13.50 -7.48 -9.17
N ALA A 92 -14.54 -7.19 -9.92
CA ALA A 92 -15.79 -6.65 -9.38
C ALA A 92 -16.49 -7.60 -8.40
N ASP A 93 -16.38 -8.92 -8.61
CA ASP A 93 -17.01 -9.91 -7.74
C ASP A 93 -16.35 -9.97 -6.37
N LEU A 94 -15.02 -9.97 -6.31
CA LEU A 94 -14.30 -9.91 -5.04
C LEU A 94 -14.48 -8.54 -4.37
N ALA A 95 -14.48 -7.45 -5.13
CA ALA A 95 -14.77 -6.11 -4.62
C ALA A 95 -16.15 -6.05 -3.94
N ALA A 96 -17.19 -6.65 -4.54
CA ALA A 96 -18.52 -6.72 -3.95
C ALA A 96 -18.54 -7.54 -2.63
N GLN A 97 -17.76 -8.62 -2.55
CA GLN A 97 -17.63 -9.41 -1.32
C GLN A 97 -16.98 -8.60 -0.19
N LEU A 98 -15.93 -7.81 -0.50
CA LEU A 98 -15.29 -6.92 0.47
C LEU A 98 -16.30 -5.89 1.01
N VAL A 99 -17.06 -5.24 0.14
CA VAL A 99 -18.10 -4.26 0.55
C VAL A 99 -19.13 -4.93 1.46
N ALA A 100 -19.68 -6.08 1.07
CA ALA A 100 -20.68 -6.80 1.85
C ALA A 100 -20.14 -7.20 3.24
N ALA A 101 -18.89 -7.63 3.33
CA ALA A 101 -18.25 -7.96 4.61
C ALA A 101 -18.04 -6.71 5.49
N GLY A 102 -17.69 -5.57 4.89
CA GLY A 102 -17.63 -4.29 5.60
C GLY A 102 -18.96 -3.93 6.24
N GLU A 103 -20.04 -3.95 5.47
CA GLU A 103 -21.40 -3.68 5.96
C GLU A 103 -21.80 -4.62 7.10
N GLN A 104 -21.53 -5.93 6.96
CA GLN A 104 -21.81 -6.93 8.01
C GLN A 104 -21.01 -6.67 9.29
N SER A 105 -19.82 -6.10 9.17
CA SER A 105 -18.95 -5.74 10.31
C SER A 105 -19.23 -4.34 10.88
N GLY A 106 -20.24 -3.63 10.36
CA GLY A 106 -20.57 -2.26 10.77
C GLY A 106 -19.59 -1.19 10.24
N ILE A 107 -18.74 -1.55 9.28
CA ILE A 107 -17.81 -0.64 8.61
C ILE A 107 -18.50 -0.06 7.38
N LYS A 108 -18.40 1.25 7.20
CA LYS A 108 -19.03 1.96 6.08
C LYS A 108 -18.23 1.78 4.79
N ALA A 109 -18.25 0.59 4.21
CA ALA A 109 -17.66 0.29 2.92
C ALA A 109 -18.66 0.50 1.79
N VAL A 110 -18.21 1.05 0.66
CA VAL A 110 -19.02 1.25 -0.55
C VAL A 110 -18.25 0.92 -1.82
N SER A 111 -18.96 0.34 -2.76
CA SER A 111 -18.43 0.06 -4.10
C SER A 111 -18.36 1.33 -4.94
N VAL A 112 -17.25 1.53 -5.62
CA VAL A 112 -17.08 2.55 -6.66
C VAL A 112 -16.91 1.84 -8.01
N ASN A 113 -17.70 2.26 -8.98
CA ASN A 113 -17.60 1.78 -10.36
C ASN A 113 -17.70 3.00 -11.28
N ASP A 114 -16.55 3.68 -11.45
CA ASP A 114 -16.43 4.86 -12.30
C ASP A 114 -15.33 4.65 -13.36
N PRO A 115 -15.70 4.34 -14.60
CA PRO A 115 -14.74 4.10 -15.68
C PRO A 115 -13.98 5.36 -16.11
N TYR A 116 -14.36 6.53 -15.61
CA TYR A 116 -13.68 7.81 -15.89
C TYR A 116 -12.75 8.25 -14.77
N TYR A 117 -12.77 7.52 -13.63
CA TYR A 117 -11.84 7.81 -12.54
C TYR A 117 -10.41 7.45 -12.94
N VAL A 118 -9.55 8.44 -13.01
CA VAL A 118 -8.12 8.24 -13.27
C VAL A 118 -7.41 7.96 -11.95
N TRP A 119 -6.74 6.83 -11.89
CA TRP A 119 -5.99 6.42 -10.70
C TRP A 119 -4.85 7.39 -10.39
N ASP A 120 -4.61 7.55 -9.11
CA ASP A 120 -3.53 8.33 -8.52
C ASP A 120 -2.17 7.60 -8.63
N TYR A 121 -1.10 8.33 -8.36
CA TYR A 121 0.25 7.76 -8.44
C TYR A 121 0.59 6.80 -7.29
N GLY A 122 -0.11 6.87 -6.15
CA GLY A 122 0.00 5.88 -5.09
C GLY A 122 -0.45 4.48 -5.55
N SER A 123 -1.36 4.42 -6.53
CA SER A 123 -1.76 3.17 -7.17
C SER A 123 -0.82 2.81 -8.33
N VAL A 124 -0.62 3.74 -9.26
CA VAL A 124 0.06 3.45 -10.53
C VAL A 124 1.56 3.18 -10.34
N VAL A 125 2.28 3.97 -9.51
CA VAL A 125 3.74 3.84 -9.37
C VAL A 125 4.16 2.45 -8.87
N PRO A 126 3.63 1.91 -7.76
CA PRO A 126 4.03 0.57 -7.33
C PRO A 126 3.62 -0.51 -8.32
N LEU A 127 2.42 -0.42 -8.93
CA LEU A 127 1.94 -1.43 -9.86
C LEU A 127 2.77 -1.52 -11.13
N ARG A 128 3.35 -0.40 -11.62
CA ARG A 128 4.29 -0.40 -12.75
C ARG A 128 5.51 -1.28 -12.53
N TYR A 129 5.93 -1.45 -11.28
CA TYR A 129 7.00 -2.37 -10.91
C TYR A 129 6.47 -3.76 -10.60
N LEU A 130 5.41 -3.86 -9.79
CA LEU A 130 4.90 -5.13 -9.26
C LEU A 130 4.19 -5.97 -10.31
N VAL A 131 3.44 -5.33 -11.22
CA VAL A 131 2.64 -5.98 -12.27
C VAL A 131 2.89 -5.27 -13.62
N PRO A 132 4.13 -5.27 -14.12
CA PRO A 132 4.49 -4.55 -15.34
C PRO A 132 3.83 -5.11 -16.61
N ASP A 133 3.42 -6.37 -16.61
CA ASP A 133 2.73 -7.02 -17.73
C ASP A 133 1.23 -6.66 -17.77
N GLU A 134 0.71 -5.91 -16.77
CA GLU A 134 -0.68 -5.42 -16.68
C GLU A 134 -1.75 -6.51 -16.80
N ASP A 135 -1.43 -7.75 -16.45
CA ASP A 135 -2.23 -8.95 -16.69
C ASP A 135 -2.93 -9.52 -15.44
N ILE A 136 -2.61 -9.00 -14.25
CA ILE A 136 -3.22 -9.44 -12.99
C ILE A 136 -4.31 -8.44 -12.58
N PRO A 137 -5.53 -8.91 -12.26
CA PRO A 137 -6.60 -8.05 -11.76
C PRO A 137 -6.20 -7.30 -10.49
N VAL A 138 -6.66 -6.05 -10.38
CA VAL A 138 -6.38 -5.19 -9.22
C VAL A 138 -7.69 -4.66 -8.64
N ILE A 139 -7.81 -4.69 -7.31
CA ILE A 139 -8.83 -3.95 -6.56
C ILE A 139 -8.13 -2.83 -5.80
N ASN A 140 -8.51 -1.59 -6.07
CA ASN A 140 -7.99 -0.44 -5.33
C ASN A 140 -8.89 -0.10 -4.14
N LEU A 141 -8.29 0.25 -3.00
CA LEU A 141 -8.95 0.63 -1.76
C LEU A 141 -8.56 2.05 -1.39
N SER A 142 -9.51 2.82 -0.90
CA SER A 142 -9.25 4.18 -0.41
C SER A 142 -8.71 4.18 1.02
N VAL A 143 -8.07 5.29 1.39
CA VAL A 143 -7.89 5.68 2.79
C VAL A 143 -9.03 6.60 3.19
N THR A 144 -9.68 6.34 4.34
CA THR A 144 -10.85 7.11 4.79
C THR A 144 -10.44 8.11 5.87
N LEU A 145 -10.48 9.40 5.53
CA LEU A 145 -9.93 10.47 6.38
C LEU A 145 -10.62 10.61 7.74
N ALA A 146 -11.94 10.40 7.80
CA ALA A 146 -12.71 10.47 9.04
C ALA A 146 -12.65 9.17 9.87
N ALA A 147 -12.17 8.07 9.31
CA ALA A 147 -11.99 6.82 10.06
C ALA A 147 -10.85 6.94 11.06
N SER A 148 -11.05 6.36 12.25
CA SER A 148 -9.97 6.20 13.23
C SER A 148 -8.97 5.15 12.76
N LEU A 149 -7.77 5.13 13.36
CA LEU A 149 -6.80 4.05 13.13
C LEU A 149 -7.36 2.70 13.54
N GLN A 150 -8.17 2.65 14.61
CA GLN A 150 -8.83 1.42 15.04
C GLN A 150 -9.85 0.93 13.99
N GLU A 151 -10.73 1.80 13.50
CA GLU A 151 -11.68 1.43 12.43
C GLU A 151 -10.94 0.93 11.19
N THR A 152 -9.86 1.60 10.80
CA THR A 152 -9.06 1.21 9.63
C THR A 152 -8.34 -0.14 9.85
N TYR A 153 -7.85 -0.40 11.06
CA TYR A 153 -7.26 -1.70 11.43
C TYR A 153 -8.31 -2.83 11.38
N GLU A 154 -9.50 -2.59 11.95
CA GLU A 154 -10.60 -3.58 11.89
C GLU A 154 -11.10 -3.77 10.44
N TRP A 155 -11.03 -2.74 9.61
CA TRP A 155 -11.27 -2.88 8.17
C TRP A 155 -10.24 -3.81 7.52
N GLY A 156 -8.96 -3.65 7.81
CA GLY A 156 -7.90 -4.58 7.37
C GLY A 156 -8.20 -6.02 7.78
N LYS A 157 -8.59 -6.26 9.04
CA LYS A 157 -8.98 -7.60 9.52
C LYS A 157 -10.20 -8.18 8.80
N THR A 158 -11.19 -7.32 8.52
CA THR A 158 -12.39 -7.73 7.77
C THR A 158 -12.03 -8.12 6.34
N ILE A 159 -11.19 -7.33 5.67
CA ILE A 159 -10.64 -7.65 4.35
C ILE A 159 -9.91 -8.98 4.41
N LYS A 160 -8.97 -9.14 5.35
CA LYS A 160 -8.19 -10.37 5.52
C LYS A 160 -9.09 -11.60 5.59
N LYS A 161 -10.14 -11.55 6.40
CA LYS A 161 -11.08 -12.67 6.56
C LYS A 161 -11.71 -13.07 5.23
N VAL A 162 -12.17 -12.09 4.42
CA VAL A 162 -12.75 -12.36 3.09
C VAL A 162 -11.72 -12.98 2.16
N LEU A 163 -10.49 -12.43 2.19
CA LEU A 163 -9.41 -12.91 1.33
C LEU A 163 -8.96 -14.33 1.72
N ASP A 164 -8.90 -14.64 3.02
CA ASP A 164 -8.56 -15.98 3.51
C ASP A 164 -9.61 -17.04 3.16
N GLU A 165 -10.88 -16.66 3.03
CA GLU A 165 -11.98 -17.52 2.63
C GLU A 165 -12.12 -17.62 1.09
N SER A 166 -11.42 -16.79 0.34
CA SER A 166 -11.46 -16.79 -1.14
C SER A 166 -10.75 -18.00 -1.73
N PRO A 167 -11.24 -18.55 -2.85
CA PRO A 167 -10.50 -19.57 -3.60
C PRO A 167 -9.32 -19.00 -4.40
N LYS A 168 -9.16 -17.67 -4.46
CA LYS A 168 -8.14 -16.97 -5.26
C LYS A 168 -6.85 -16.82 -4.46
N ASN A 169 -5.72 -16.89 -5.16
CA ASN A 169 -4.40 -16.51 -4.62
C ASN A 169 -4.24 -14.99 -4.69
N ILE A 170 -3.91 -14.36 -3.58
CA ILE A 170 -4.00 -12.90 -3.44
C ILE A 170 -2.67 -12.33 -2.92
N VAL A 171 -2.29 -11.16 -3.43
CA VAL A 171 -1.26 -10.32 -2.82
C VAL A 171 -1.92 -9.04 -2.34
N PHE A 172 -1.63 -8.65 -1.09
CA PHE A 172 -2.08 -7.37 -0.54
C PHE A 172 -0.94 -6.35 -0.56
N VAL A 173 -1.22 -5.15 -1.07
CA VAL A 173 -0.24 -4.07 -1.18
C VAL A 173 -0.75 -2.83 -0.43
N SER A 174 -0.01 -2.40 0.58
CA SER A 174 -0.19 -1.11 1.20
C SER A 174 0.77 -0.11 0.54
N SER A 175 0.24 0.84 -0.20
CA SER A 175 1.04 1.84 -0.89
C SER A 175 1.12 3.12 -0.06
N GLY A 176 2.31 3.43 0.46
CA GLY A 176 2.51 4.59 1.32
C GLY A 176 3.91 4.71 1.89
N ALA A 177 4.21 5.91 2.41
CA ALA A 177 5.44 6.21 3.14
C ALA A 177 5.26 6.02 4.66
N LEU A 178 6.38 5.94 5.37
CA LEU A 178 6.47 6.05 6.81
C LEU A 178 6.34 7.55 7.22
N SER A 179 7.33 8.17 7.86
CA SER A 179 7.29 9.62 8.10
C SER A 179 7.13 10.39 6.77
N HIS A 180 6.31 11.48 6.79
CA HIS A 180 5.93 12.17 5.57
C HIS A 180 5.75 13.69 5.77
N ASN A 181 6.60 14.32 6.55
CA ASN A 181 6.67 15.78 6.63
C ASN A 181 7.54 16.31 5.50
N LEU A 182 6.91 16.61 4.36
CA LEU A 182 7.61 16.94 3.13
C LEU A 182 8.37 18.27 3.23
N VAL A 183 9.60 18.25 2.71
CA VAL A 183 10.46 19.42 2.56
C VAL A 183 11.01 19.47 1.13
N ARG A 184 11.41 20.66 0.68
CA ARG A 184 11.97 20.83 -0.66
C ARG A 184 13.35 20.15 -0.77
N GLY A 185 13.53 19.31 -1.79
CA GLY A 185 14.78 18.61 -2.11
C GLY A 185 14.65 17.10 -1.89
N ARG A 186 14.73 16.34 -3.00
CA ARG A 186 14.53 14.87 -2.99
C ARG A 186 15.52 14.11 -2.10
N GLU A 187 16.72 14.66 -1.96
CA GLU A 187 17.83 14.12 -1.15
C GLU A 187 17.62 14.26 0.36
N ASN A 188 16.69 15.12 0.79
CA ASN A 188 16.49 15.38 2.19
C ASN A 188 15.86 14.19 2.91
N LYS A 189 16.46 13.88 4.07
CA LYS A 189 15.95 12.87 5.00
C LYS A 189 14.89 13.49 5.92
N PRO A 190 14.06 12.67 6.58
CA PRO A 190 13.30 13.12 7.73
C PRO A 190 14.20 13.76 8.78
N THR A 191 13.63 14.57 9.64
CA THR A 191 14.33 15.07 10.83
C THR A 191 14.83 13.89 11.67
N PHE A 192 15.82 14.14 12.52
CA PHE A 192 16.37 13.10 13.40
C PHE A 192 15.30 12.43 14.26
N SER A 193 14.36 13.22 14.80
CA SER A 193 13.26 12.72 15.62
C SER A 193 12.24 11.88 14.84
N GLU A 194 11.88 12.29 13.65
CA GLU A 194 11.00 11.53 12.77
C GLU A 194 11.63 10.20 12.35
N HIS A 195 12.90 10.26 11.94
CA HIS A 195 13.64 9.06 11.55
C HIS A 195 13.89 8.10 12.73
N ALA A 196 13.98 8.60 13.96
CA ALA A 196 14.03 7.74 15.14
C ALA A 196 12.73 6.96 15.34
N LEU A 197 11.58 7.59 15.09
CA LEU A 197 10.27 6.91 15.12
C LEU A 197 10.11 5.91 13.97
N ASP A 198 10.60 6.24 12.76
CA ASP A 198 10.64 5.28 11.65
C ASP A 198 11.42 4.03 12.04
N LYS A 199 12.59 4.20 12.66
CA LYS A 199 13.42 3.07 13.09
C LYS A 199 12.76 2.25 14.20
N GLU A 200 12.09 2.89 15.14
CA GLU A 200 11.36 2.20 16.20
C GLU A 200 10.22 1.36 15.62
N PHE A 201 9.43 1.92 14.70
CA PHE A 201 8.39 1.17 13.99
C PHE A 201 8.98 -0.04 13.25
N LEU A 202 10.04 0.17 12.46
CA LEU A 202 10.70 -0.91 11.72
C LEU A 202 11.31 -1.97 12.68
N GLN A 203 11.77 -1.57 13.86
CA GLN A 203 12.28 -2.50 14.88
C GLN A 203 11.16 -3.39 15.45
N PHE A 204 9.96 -2.86 15.70
CA PHE A 204 8.82 -3.66 16.09
C PHE A 204 8.43 -4.65 14.98
N ILE A 205 8.40 -4.20 13.73
CA ILE A 205 8.15 -5.07 12.56
C ILE A 205 9.19 -6.19 12.47
N ALA A 206 10.48 -5.88 12.59
CA ALA A 206 11.56 -6.86 12.53
C ALA A 206 11.50 -7.91 13.65
N ASN A 207 11.00 -7.52 14.83
CA ASN A 207 10.84 -8.39 15.99
C ASN A 207 9.49 -9.14 16.00
N LYS A 208 8.64 -8.97 14.98
CA LYS A 208 7.27 -9.48 14.92
C LYS A 208 6.38 -8.99 16.07
N ASP A 209 6.72 -7.84 16.65
CA ASP A 209 5.91 -7.19 17.67
C ASP A 209 4.89 -6.25 16.99
N TYR A 210 3.96 -6.87 16.24
CA TYR A 210 2.96 -6.13 15.46
C TYR A 210 1.97 -5.37 16.34
N ASP A 211 1.75 -5.85 17.56
CA ASP A 211 0.91 -5.15 18.54
C ASP A 211 1.56 -3.84 18.98
N SER A 212 2.87 -3.84 19.28
CA SER A 212 3.59 -2.61 19.60
C SER A 212 3.69 -1.67 18.40
N ALA A 213 3.90 -2.21 17.18
CA ALA A 213 3.87 -1.43 15.95
C ALA A 213 2.51 -0.74 15.74
N TYR A 214 1.40 -1.45 15.99
CA TYR A 214 0.07 -0.86 15.92
C TYR A 214 -0.18 0.18 17.03
N ASN A 215 0.19 -0.14 18.26
CA ASN A 215 -0.05 0.74 19.41
C ASN A 215 0.73 2.05 19.34
N MET A 216 1.86 2.10 18.65
CA MET A 216 2.61 3.34 18.45
C MET A 216 2.01 4.26 17.38
N LEU A 217 1.17 3.74 16.44
CA LEU A 217 0.68 4.51 15.29
C LEU A 217 0.06 5.87 15.64
N PRO A 218 -0.78 6.02 16.68
CA PRO A 218 -1.38 7.32 17.00
C PRO A 218 -0.33 8.39 17.31
N GLN A 219 0.71 8.04 18.05
CA GLN A 219 1.80 8.96 18.39
C GLN A 219 2.74 9.16 17.20
N TYR A 220 3.08 8.10 16.51
CA TYR A 220 3.94 8.10 15.34
C TYR A 220 3.35 8.98 14.22
N ALA A 221 2.07 8.77 13.88
CA ALA A 221 1.37 9.58 12.88
C ALA A 221 1.38 11.08 13.22
N ARG A 222 1.17 11.42 14.50
CA ARG A 222 1.14 12.81 14.96
C ARG A 222 2.52 13.47 14.96
N LEU A 223 3.57 12.76 15.39
CA LEU A 223 4.92 13.32 15.60
C LEU A 223 5.78 13.27 14.33
N ALA A 224 5.65 12.25 13.51
CA ALA A 224 6.41 12.09 12.28
C ALA A 224 5.57 12.37 11.01
N GLY A 225 4.32 12.79 11.17
CA GLY A 225 3.44 13.08 10.03
C GLY A 225 3.27 11.88 9.10
N VAL A 226 3.15 10.66 9.66
CA VAL A 226 3.02 9.44 8.83
C VAL A 226 1.95 9.62 7.77
N GLU A 227 2.25 9.19 6.56
CA GLU A 227 1.38 9.42 5.40
C GLU A 227 -0.05 8.94 5.66
N SER A 228 -1.03 9.71 5.20
CA SER A 228 -2.47 9.50 5.45
C SER A 228 -2.83 9.32 6.94
N GLY A 229 -2.00 9.89 7.83
CA GLY A 229 -2.16 9.73 9.28
C GLY A 229 -1.99 8.29 9.75
N GLY A 230 -1.19 7.49 9.05
CA GLY A 230 -0.90 6.09 9.39
C GLY A 230 -2.00 5.09 9.02
N ARG A 231 -3.04 5.50 8.28
CA ARG A 231 -4.19 4.61 7.96
C ARG A 231 -3.79 3.44 7.08
N HIS A 232 -2.95 3.65 6.08
CA HIS A 232 -2.44 2.55 5.25
C HIS A 232 -1.63 1.53 6.07
N LEU A 233 -0.87 1.97 7.08
CA LEU A 233 -0.15 1.08 8.00
C LEU A 233 -1.12 0.35 8.94
N ALA A 234 -2.15 1.03 9.45
CA ALA A 234 -3.16 0.39 10.29
C ALA A 234 -3.90 -0.70 9.51
N MET A 235 -4.28 -0.45 8.24
CA MET A 235 -4.91 -1.45 7.38
C MET A 235 -3.95 -2.63 7.13
N LEU A 236 -2.69 -2.36 6.79
CA LEU A 236 -1.68 -3.40 6.59
C LEU A 236 -1.50 -4.27 7.84
N LEU A 237 -1.36 -3.66 9.02
CA LEU A 237 -1.23 -4.41 10.27
C LEU A 237 -2.46 -5.25 10.60
N GLY A 238 -3.66 -4.83 10.16
CA GLY A 238 -4.87 -5.64 10.22
C GLY A 238 -4.86 -6.86 9.29
N MET A 239 -4.02 -6.85 8.26
CA MET A 239 -3.83 -7.96 7.31
C MET A 239 -2.82 -9.00 7.78
N ILE A 240 -2.05 -8.74 8.83
CA ILE A 240 -0.89 -9.54 9.24
C ILE A 240 -1.26 -10.41 10.44
N ASP A 241 -0.86 -11.68 10.41
CA ASP A 241 -0.94 -12.59 11.54
C ASP A 241 0.35 -12.53 12.40
N GLN A 242 0.24 -12.82 13.69
CA GLN A 242 1.38 -12.82 14.63
C GLN A 242 2.51 -13.78 14.21
N ASN A 243 2.19 -14.78 13.39
CA ASN A 243 3.16 -15.77 12.91
C ASN A 243 3.81 -15.38 11.58
N ASP A 244 3.35 -14.32 10.92
CA ASP A 244 3.93 -13.87 9.66
C ASP A 244 5.37 -13.41 9.88
N GLU A 245 6.21 -13.64 8.89
CA GLU A 245 7.60 -13.18 8.90
C GLU A 245 7.73 -11.91 8.04
N ALA A 246 8.23 -10.85 8.67
CA ALA A 246 8.55 -9.63 7.96
C ALA A 246 9.96 -9.69 7.38
N THR A 247 10.10 -9.35 6.10
CA THR A 247 11.38 -9.05 5.46
C THR A 247 11.41 -7.56 5.15
N ILE A 248 12.29 -6.83 5.86
CA ILE A 248 12.53 -5.41 5.60
C ILE A 248 13.60 -5.32 4.51
N GLY A 249 13.21 -4.85 3.35
CA GLY A 249 14.07 -4.60 2.21
C GLY A 249 14.68 -3.19 2.25
N ALA A 250 14.91 -2.64 1.07
CA ALA A 250 15.47 -1.30 0.94
C ALA A 250 14.54 -0.24 1.52
N ALA A 251 15.16 0.76 2.15
CA ALA A 251 14.49 1.92 2.70
C ALA A 251 15.29 3.19 2.36
N GLY A 252 14.58 4.29 2.12
CA GLY A 252 15.26 5.53 1.73
C GLY A 252 14.38 6.77 1.81
N GLN A 253 15.06 7.90 1.71
CA GLN A 253 14.44 9.22 1.79
C GLN A 253 13.80 9.66 0.47
N SER A 254 12.82 10.54 0.58
CA SER A 254 12.36 11.39 -0.50
C SER A 254 11.76 12.67 0.05
N SER A 255 12.41 13.81 -0.17
CA SER A 255 11.86 15.14 0.22
C SER A 255 11.42 15.20 1.69
N GLY A 256 12.18 14.62 2.61
CA GLY A 256 11.85 14.58 4.04
C GLY A 256 10.97 13.40 4.47
N SER A 257 10.45 12.59 3.54
CA SER A 257 9.77 11.34 3.87
C SER A 257 10.75 10.17 3.99
N TRP A 258 10.32 9.10 4.68
CA TRP A 258 11.02 7.82 4.73
C TRP A 258 10.15 6.73 4.12
N ASN A 259 10.70 5.97 3.21
CA ASN A 259 10.01 4.96 2.42
C ASN A 259 10.70 3.61 2.60
N ALA A 260 9.95 2.52 2.55
CA ALA A 260 10.50 1.18 2.70
C ALA A 260 9.73 0.16 1.87
N VAL A 261 10.44 -0.87 1.41
CA VAL A 261 9.85 -2.09 0.87
C VAL A 261 9.84 -3.13 1.99
N ILE A 262 8.66 -3.58 2.40
CA ILE A 262 8.53 -4.59 3.46
C ILE A 262 7.56 -5.66 2.97
N THR A 263 7.93 -6.94 3.08
CA THR A 263 7.01 -8.06 2.79
C THR A 263 6.74 -8.85 4.05
N PHE A 264 5.52 -9.39 4.15
CA PHE A 264 5.03 -10.20 5.26
C PHE A 264 4.49 -11.51 4.71
N GLU A 265 5.03 -12.63 5.16
CA GLU A 265 4.73 -13.95 4.63
C GLU A 265 4.42 -14.94 5.75
N GLN A 266 3.42 -15.76 5.53
CA GLN A 266 3.18 -16.85 6.46
C GLN A 266 4.33 -17.86 6.40
N LYS A 267 4.82 -18.26 7.56
CA LYS A 267 5.81 -19.32 7.65
C LYS A 267 5.18 -20.62 7.17
N GLN A 268 5.68 -21.16 6.06
CA GLN A 268 5.28 -22.51 5.65
C GLN A 268 5.63 -23.48 6.79
N ALA A 269 4.62 -24.17 7.32
CA ALA A 269 4.87 -25.29 8.22
C ALA A 269 5.69 -26.32 7.44
N ILE A 270 6.94 -26.54 7.92
CA ILE A 270 7.84 -27.58 7.41
C ILE A 270 7.28 -28.94 7.78
#